data_1dd500b26f616a4130b3b6af313d4ca3
#
_entry.id   1dd500b26f616a4130b3b6af313d4ca3
#
_cell.length_a   1.000
_cell.length_b   1.000
_cell.length_c   1.000
_cell.angle_alpha   90.00
_cell.angle_beta   90.00
_cell.angle_gamma   90.00
#
_symmetry.space_group_name_H-M   'P 1'
#
loop_
_entity.id
_entity.type
_entity.pdbx_description
1 polymer ?
#
loop_
_entity_poly.entity_id
_entity_poly.type
_entity_poly.pdbx_seq_one_letter_code
_entity_poly.pdbx_strand_id
1 'polypeptide(L)'
;MKTITFKRTVLSATALLMSFSVFAQEEKKFEIAPAADLVSSYVWRGMYQTGPAIQPSLSMSYAGLSLTAWGSTDFSSSSDETKAKEFDLTLGYGIGGFSIAVTDYWWSGEGARYGRYSTDHYFEGTIGYNFGEKFPLSLTWSTMFAGGDKNPEDGDRYYSSYFEAAYDVNVWGISFQPAVGISPYKSQYSDGFGLNSISLKASKEIKLSESFSLPVFTQVIAAPEHDNVFLVFGISL
;
A
#
# COMPACT_ATOMS: atom_id res chain seq x y z
N MET A 1 31.83 3.86 22.62
CA MET A 1 30.99 3.04 21.70
C MET A 1 29.62 3.67 21.69
N LYS A 2 29.24 4.41 20.62
CA LYS A 2 27.92 5.05 20.51
C LYS A 2 26.94 4.00 20.00
N THR A 3 25.97 3.66 20.83
CA THR A 3 24.89 2.74 20.51
C THR A 3 23.98 3.43 19.48
N ILE A 4 23.94 2.91 18.26
CA ILE A 4 23.03 3.38 17.20
C ILE A 4 21.68 2.77 17.52
N THR A 5 20.76 3.59 18.02
CA THR A 5 19.37 3.19 18.23
C THR A 5 18.63 3.30 16.90
N PHE A 6 18.42 2.17 16.24
CA PHE A 6 17.53 2.08 15.08
C PHE A 6 16.08 2.26 15.54
N LYS A 7 15.50 3.43 15.31
CA LYS A 7 14.05 3.58 15.32
C LYS A 7 13.51 2.95 14.03
N ARG A 8 13.08 1.69 14.11
CA ARG A 8 12.39 1.03 13.01
C ARG A 8 10.95 1.55 12.96
N THR A 9 10.64 2.32 11.93
CA THR A 9 9.25 2.61 11.57
C THR A 9 8.71 1.38 10.86
N VAL A 10 7.68 0.74 11.42
CA VAL A 10 7.03 -0.43 10.83
C VAL A 10 6.22 0.06 9.63
N LEU A 11 6.72 -0.17 8.42
CA LEU A 11 5.93 -0.06 7.20
C LEU A 11 5.16 -1.37 7.03
N SER A 12 3.87 -1.34 7.22
CA SER A 12 3.00 -2.47 6.90
C SER A 12 2.40 -2.28 5.52
N ALA A 13 2.64 -3.24 4.63
CA ALA A 13 2.13 -3.25 3.27
C ALA A 13 0.69 -3.77 3.20
N THR A 14 -0.25 -3.04 3.73
CA THR A 14 -1.66 -3.23 3.35
C THR A 14 -2.25 -1.86 3.11
N ALA A 15 -2.47 -1.54 1.89
CA ALA A 15 -2.53 -0.25 1.24
C ALA A 15 -1.11 0.32 1.12
N LEU A 16 -0.72 0.64 -0.08
CA LEU A 16 0.41 1.53 -0.38
C LEU A 16 0.06 2.96 0.10
N LEU A 17 -0.40 3.06 1.35
CA LEU A 17 -0.33 4.28 2.11
C LEU A 17 1.16 4.43 2.38
N MET A 18 1.82 5.20 1.52
CA MET A 18 3.14 5.69 1.83
C MET A 18 3.04 6.28 3.24
N SER A 19 3.47 5.52 4.24
CA SER A 19 3.72 6.06 5.57
C SER A 19 4.91 7.01 5.38
N PHE A 20 4.62 8.18 4.80
CA PHE A 20 5.55 9.30 4.84
C PHE A 20 5.63 9.65 6.31
N SER A 21 6.62 9.08 6.98
CA SER A 21 7.03 9.54 8.29
C SER A 21 7.06 11.06 8.23
N VAL A 22 6.41 11.72 9.18
CA VAL A 22 6.43 13.18 9.29
C VAL A 22 7.89 13.59 9.33
N PHE A 23 8.42 14.06 8.19
CA PHE A 23 9.77 14.56 8.09
C PHE A 23 9.83 15.93 8.77
N ALA A 24 10.01 15.89 10.09
CA ALA A 24 10.44 17.07 10.84
C ALA A 24 11.90 17.34 10.41
N GLN A 25 12.09 18.43 9.67
CA GLN A 25 13.35 19.10 9.35
C GLN A 25 14.59 18.17 9.33
N GLU A 26 14.74 17.41 8.22
CA GLU A 26 15.68 16.31 8.15
C GLU A 26 17.07 16.72 7.72
N GLU A 27 18.05 16.17 8.43
CA GLU A 27 19.39 16.01 7.90
C GLU A 27 19.30 15.28 6.54
N LYS A 28 19.97 15.83 5.52
CA LYS A 28 20.05 15.25 4.16
C LYS A 28 20.82 13.93 4.21
N LYS A 29 20.18 12.87 4.71
CA LYS A 29 20.75 11.55 4.85
C LYS A 29 20.15 10.61 3.82
N PHE A 30 21.02 9.90 3.11
CA PHE A 30 20.58 8.84 2.23
C PHE A 30 20.27 7.58 3.04
N GLU A 31 19.11 6.99 2.82
CA GLU A 31 18.67 5.77 3.50
C GLU A 31 18.28 4.70 2.50
N ILE A 32 18.57 3.44 2.84
CA ILE A 32 18.11 2.24 2.12
C ILE A 32 17.39 1.37 3.14
N ALA A 33 16.16 1.02 2.86
CA ALA A 33 15.29 0.23 3.74
C ALA A 33 14.73 -0.99 2.98
N PRO A 34 15.31 -2.18 3.14
CA PRO A 34 14.66 -3.41 2.73
C PRO A 34 13.58 -3.80 3.75
N ALA A 35 12.47 -4.36 3.27
CA ALA A 35 11.41 -4.92 4.10
C ALA A 35 10.72 -6.07 3.37
N ALA A 36 9.96 -6.89 4.11
CA ALA A 36 9.09 -7.88 3.51
C ALA A 36 7.91 -8.16 4.45
N ASP A 37 6.70 -8.26 3.90
CA ASP A 37 5.54 -8.75 4.63
C ASP A 37 5.21 -10.19 4.21
N LEU A 38 4.85 -11.01 5.18
CA LEU A 38 4.18 -12.29 4.99
C LEU A 38 2.72 -12.10 5.36
N VAL A 39 1.82 -12.31 4.43
CA VAL A 39 0.39 -12.07 4.64
C VAL A 39 -0.44 -13.33 4.39
N SER A 40 -1.53 -13.50 5.12
CA SER A 40 -2.46 -14.61 4.93
C SER A 40 -3.31 -14.44 3.67
N SER A 41 -3.50 -13.20 3.23
CA SER A 41 -4.11 -12.85 1.95
C SER A 41 -3.73 -11.43 1.57
N TYR A 42 -3.68 -11.15 0.28
CA TYR A 42 -3.49 -9.82 -0.27
C TYR A 42 -4.84 -9.25 -0.73
N VAL A 43 -5.26 -8.18 -0.09
CA VAL A 43 -6.48 -7.42 -0.43
C VAL A 43 -6.08 -5.98 -0.71
N TRP A 44 -6.43 -5.46 -1.88
CA TRP A 44 -6.12 -4.09 -2.30
C TRP A 44 -7.39 -3.31 -2.60
N ARG A 45 -7.63 -2.21 -1.88
CA ARG A 45 -8.82 -1.34 -2.04
C ARG A 45 -10.16 -2.10 -1.97
N GLY A 46 -10.25 -3.11 -1.07
CA GLY A 46 -11.42 -3.98 -0.94
C GLY A 46 -11.46 -5.14 -1.95
N MET A 47 -10.57 -5.18 -2.93
CA MET A 47 -10.49 -6.27 -3.91
C MET A 47 -9.51 -7.34 -3.47
N TYR A 48 -9.95 -8.60 -3.47
CA TYR A 48 -9.07 -9.75 -3.24
C TYR A 48 -8.11 -9.94 -4.42
N GLN A 49 -6.82 -9.98 -4.14
CA GLN A 49 -5.78 -10.19 -5.14
C GLN A 49 -5.26 -11.63 -5.11
N THR A 50 -4.73 -12.05 -3.96
CA THR A 50 -4.18 -13.41 -3.80
C THR A 50 -4.40 -13.94 -2.38
N GLY A 51 -4.20 -15.27 -2.20
CA GLY A 51 -4.10 -15.92 -0.91
C GLY A 51 -2.80 -15.56 -0.17
N PRO A 52 -2.24 -16.51 0.61
CA PRO A 52 -0.99 -16.29 1.32
C PRO A 52 0.12 -15.84 0.39
N ALA A 53 0.78 -14.73 0.73
CA ALA A 53 1.78 -14.11 -0.14
C ALA A 53 2.98 -13.58 0.65
N ILE A 54 4.12 -13.46 -0.05
CA ILE A 54 5.28 -12.68 0.38
C ILE A 54 5.35 -11.39 -0.43
N GLN A 55 5.57 -10.27 0.27
CA GLN A 55 5.55 -8.93 -0.31
C GLN A 55 6.84 -8.19 0.03
N PRO A 56 7.94 -8.46 -0.71
CA PRO A 56 9.22 -7.78 -0.51
C PRO A 56 9.17 -6.34 -1.01
N SER A 57 9.93 -5.45 -0.37
CA SER A 57 10.16 -4.09 -0.82
C SER A 57 11.60 -3.63 -0.58
N LEU A 58 12.03 -2.68 -1.41
CA LEU A 58 13.29 -1.97 -1.26
C LEU A 58 13.04 -0.48 -1.51
N SER A 59 13.23 0.33 -0.47
CA SER A 59 13.08 1.78 -0.56
C SER A 59 14.43 2.47 -0.44
N MET A 60 14.63 3.49 -1.25
CA MET A 60 15.75 4.44 -1.16
C MET A 60 15.18 5.83 -0.97
N SER A 61 15.73 6.60 -0.03
CA SER A 61 15.26 7.95 0.24
C SER A 61 16.38 8.94 0.49
N TYR A 62 16.13 10.21 0.10
CA TYR A 62 17.03 11.34 0.32
C TYR A 62 16.26 12.66 0.27
N ALA A 63 16.35 13.46 1.33
CA ALA A 63 15.78 14.82 1.40
C ALA A 63 14.31 14.90 0.97
N GLY A 64 13.46 13.97 1.44
CA GLY A 64 12.05 13.89 1.12
C GLY A 64 11.72 13.12 -0.18
N LEU A 65 12.68 12.92 -1.08
CA LEU A 65 12.52 12.10 -2.27
C LEU A 65 12.64 10.62 -1.89
N SER A 66 11.81 9.78 -2.49
CA SER A 66 11.86 8.32 -2.30
C SER A 66 11.66 7.59 -3.63
N LEU A 67 12.35 6.45 -3.76
CA LEU A 67 12.12 5.46 -4.80
C LEU A 67 11.93 4.11 -4.14
N THR A 68 10.78 3.48 -4.39
CA THR A 68 10.44 2.18 -3.82
C THR A 68 10.14 1.18 -4.94
N ALA A 69 10.79 0.02 -4.87
CA ALA A 69 10.38 -1.17 -5.59
C ALA A 69 9.65 -2.08 -4.61
N TRP A 70 8.45 -2.52 -4.98
CA TRP A 70 7.62 -3.43 -4.20
C TRP A 70 7.12 -4.56 -5.10
N GLY A 71 6.84 -5.71 -4.53
CA GLY A 71 6.24 -6.80 -5.28
C GLY A 71 5.42 -7.71 -4.38
N SER A 72 4.55 -8.51 -4.98
CA SER A 72 3.76 -9.53 -4.31
C SER A 72 3.79 -10.83 -5.10
N THR A 73 4.04 -11.94 -4.42
CA THR A 73 3.93 -13.27 -5.00
C THR A 73 3.31 -14.22 -3.99
N ASP A 74 2.31 -14.95 -4.43
CA ASP A 74 1.71 -16.02 -3.64
C ASP A 74 2.55 -17.31 -3.75
N PHE A 75 2.20 -18.31 -2.93
CA PHE A 75 2.87 -19.61 -2.92
C PHE A 75 2.24 -20.61 -3.91
N SER A 76 1.40 -20.14 -4.85
CA SER A 76 0.85 -21.00 -5.89
C SER A 76 1.91 -21.37 -6.94
N SER A 77 1.69 -22.51 -7.63
CA SER A 77 2.58 -22.90 -8.71
C SER A 77 2.50 -21.91 -9.88
N SER A 78 3.62 -21.73 -10.58
CA SER A 78 3.71 -20.86 -11.76
C SER A 78 2.84 -21.32 -12.95
N SER A 79 2.20 -22.48 -12.88
CA SER A 79 1.27 -23.00 -13.87
C SER A 79 -0.16 -22.50 -13.71
N ASP A 80 -0.49 -21.82 -12.60
CA ASP A 80 -1.80 -21.19 -12.40
C ASP A 80 -1.72 -19.75 -12.91
N GLU A 81 -1.93 -19.57 -14.21
CA GLU A 81 -1.88 -18.26 -14.90
C GLU A 81 -2.98 -17.30 -14.44
N THR A 82 -3.94 -17.79 -13.64
CA THR A 82 -5.04 -16.96 -13.12
C THR A 82 -4.63 -16.13 -11.91
N LYS A 83 -3.46 -16.38 -11.31
CA LYS A 83 -2.97 -15.69 -10.11
C LYS A 83 -1.89 -14.68 -10.47
N ALA A 84 -2.28 -13.42 -10.43
CA ALA A 84 -1.37 -12.33 -10.71
C ALA A 84 -0.28 -12.19 -9.64
N LYS A 85 0.98 -12.11 -10.09
CA LYS A 85 2.08 -11.58 -9.31
C LYS A 85 2.22 -10.11 -9.64
N GLU A 86 2.64 -9.31 -8.69
CA GLU A 86 2.69 -7.86 -8.83
C GLU A 86 4.10 -7.34 -8.63
N PHE A 87 4.45 -6.32 -9.40
CA PHE A 87 5.69 -5.57 -9.25
C PHE A 87 5.43 -4.10 -9.53
N ASP A 88 5.73 -3.26 -8.53
CA ASP A 88 5.47 -1.83 -8.57
C ASP A 88 6.74 -1.03 -8.38
N LEU A 89 6.81 0.09 -9.10
CA LEU A 89 7.82 1.11 -8.90
C LEU A 89 7.15 2.43 -8.54
N THR A 90 7.51 2.98 -7.37
CA THR A 90 6.96 4.23 -6.86
C THR A 90 8.04 5.27 -6.70
N LEU A 91 7.86 6.43 -7.34
CA LEU A 91 8.62 7.65 -7.09
C LEU A 91 7.78 8.61 -6.26
N GLY A 92 8.25 9.00 -5.08
CA GLY A 92 7.53 9.85 -4.17
C GLY A 92 8.34 11.05 -3.68
N TYR A 93 7.64 12.07 -3.23
CA TYR A 93 8.20 13.21 -2.50
C TYR A 93 7.28 13.62 -1.36
N GLY A 94 7.86 13.83 -0.18
CA GLY A 94 7.14 14.24 1.02
C GLY A 94 7.78 15.46 1.70
N ILE A 95 6.95 16.39 2.18
CA ILE A 95 7.36 17.55 2.96
C ILE A 95 6.24 18.05 3.86
N GLY A 96 6.52 18.21 5.15
CA GLY A 96 5.60 18.88 6.09
C GLY A 96 4.21 18.24 6.18
N GLY A 97 4.11 16.92 6.11
CA GLY A 97 2.85 16.17 6.09
C GLY A 97 2.22 16.03 4.70
N PHE A 98 2.58 16.86 3.72
CA PHE A 98 2.16 16.71 2.33
C PHE A 98 3.01 15.66 1.61
N SER A 99 2.38 14.89 0.73
CA SER A 99 3.04 13.90 -0.11
C SER A 99 2.46 13.88 -1.52
N ILE A 100 3.33 13.56 -2.48
CA ILE A 100 2.95 13.28 -3.86
C ILE A 100 3.75 12.09 -4.36
N ALA A 101 3.13 11.25 -5.17
CA ALA A 101 3.80 10.10 -5.77
C ALA A 101 3.26 9.75 -7.15
N VAL A 102 4.09 9.02 -7.89
CA VAL A 102 3.68 8.30 -9.10
C VAL A 102 4.09 6.85 -8.93
N THR A 103 3.14 5.95 -9.14
CA THR A 103 3.33 4.50 -9.10
C THR A 103 3.07 3.89 -10.47
N ASP A 104 4.00 3.05 -10.90
CA ASP A 104 3.86 2.14 -12.02
C ASP A 104 3.54 0.75 -11.47
N TYR A 105 2.30 0.29 -11.68
CA TYR A 105 1.83 -1.04 -11.32
C TYR A 105 1.97 -1.98 -12.52
N TRP A 106 2.45 -3.18 -12.27
CA TRP A 106 2.44 -4.26 -13.24
C TRP A 106 1.98 -5.57 -12.60
N TRP A 107 0.89 -6.13 -13.14
CA TRP A 107 0.41 -7.45 -12.76
C TRP A 107 0.75 -8.48 -13.83
N SER A 108 1.38 -9.59 -13.41
CA SER A 108 1.52 -10.75 -14.30
C SER A 108 0.17 -11.44 -14.47
N GLY A 109 -0.07 -12.04 -15.60
CA GLY A 109 -1.28 -12.78 -15.91
C GLY A 109 -1.19 -13.34 -17.31
N GLU A 110 -2.24 -14.04 -17.77
CA GLU A 110 -2.27 -14.59 -19.11
C GLU A 110 -2.05 -13.49 -20.17
N GLY A 111 -1.00 -13.65 -20.96
CA GLY A 111 -0.64 -12.71 -22.02
C GLY A 111 0.01 -11.40 -21.57
N ALA A 112 0.10 -11.12 -20.26
CA ALA A 112 0.75 -9.91 -19.75
C ALA A 112 2.26 -9.92 -20.03
N ARG A 113 2.79 -8.78 -20.46
CA ARG A 113 4.22 -8.60 -20.77
C ARG A 113 4.75 -7.33 -20.13
N TYR A 114 5.80 -7.44 -19.32
CA TYR A 114 6.43 -6.30 -18.65
C TYR A 114 6.82 -5.15 -19.60
N GLY A 115 7.21 -5.41 -20.81
CA GLY A 115 7.57 -4.36 -21.78
C GLY A 115 6.40 -3.63 -22.45
N ARG A 116 5.14 -3.94 -22.13
CA ARG A 116 3.95 -3.31 -22.73
C ARG A 116 3.38 -2.22 -21.84
N TYR A 117 4.08 -1.10 -21.73
CA TYR A 117 3.70 0.01 -20.83
C TYR A 117 2.36 0.69 -21.18
N SER A 118 1.86 0.56 -22.39
CA SER A 118 0.60 1.19 -22.80
C SER A 118 -0.66 0.40 -22.43
N THR A 119 -0.52 -0.90 -22.14
CA THR A 119 -1.65 -1.82 -21.92
C THR A 119 -1.56 -2.66 -20.65
N ASP A 120 -0.35 -3.08 -20.29
CA ASP A 120 -0.15 -4.06 -19.22
C ASP A 120 0.39 -3.41 -17.92
N HIS A 121 0.76 -2.12 -17.99
CA HIS A 121 1.09 -1.28 -16.84
C HIS A 121 -0.03 -0.29 -16.55
N TYR A 122 -0.12 0.13 -15.28
CA TYR A 122 -1.06 1.13 -14.81
C TYR A 122 -0.29 2.22 -14.06
N PHE A 123 -0.44 3.46 -14.49
CA PHE A 123 0.25 4.59 -13.87
C PHE A 123 -0.71 5.40 -13.04
N GLU A 124 -0.42 5.52 -11.75
CA GLU A 124 -1.23 6.24 -10.79
C GLU A 124 -0.47 7.42 -10.19
N GLY A 125 -1.12 8.58 -10.15
CA GLY A 125 -0.71 9.73 -9.37
C GLY A 125 -1.43 9.72 -8.03
N THR A 126 -0.69 9.89 -6.93
CA THR A 126 -1.24 9.99 -5.58
C THR A 126 -0.82 11.29 -4.93
N ILE A 127 -1.76 11.97 -4.27
CA ILE A 127 -1.51 13.07 -3.33
C ILE A 127 -2.00 12.66 -1.96
N GLY A 128 -1.29 13.08 -0.92
CA GLY A 128 -1.65 12.76 0.46
C GLY A 128 -1.35 13.91 1.42
N TYR A 129 -2.04 13.91 2.54
CA TYR A 129 -1.76 14.78 3.65
C TYR A 129 -1.94 14.06 4.98
N ASN A 130 -0.92 14.10 5.83
CA ASN A 130 -0.97 13.63 7.21
C ASN A 130 -0.97 14.84 8.14
N PHE A 131 -1.98 14.92 9.00
CA PHE A 131 -2.18 16.07 9.90
C PHE A 131 -1.25 16.07 11.14
N GLY A 132 -0.42 15.02 11.27
CA GLY A 132 0.58 14.87 12.33
C GLY A 132 0.05 14.30 13.64
N GLU A 133 0.93 14.16 14.63
CA GLU A 133 0.67 13.42 15.87
C GLU A 133 -0.49 13.97 16.71
N LYS A 134 -0.76 15.27 16.66
CA LYS A 134 -1.85 15.89 17.43
C LYS A 134 -3.23 15.55 16.89
N PHE A 135 -3.32 15.28 15.61
CA PHE A 135 -4.53 14.85 14.92
C PHE A 135 -4.12 13.81 13.86
N PRO A 136 -3.93 12.55 14.24
CA PRO A 136 -3.31 11.54 13.41
C PRO A 136 -4.24 11.03 12.32
N LEU A 137 -4.81 11.93 11.53
CA LEU A 137 -5.61 11.69 10.34
C LEU A 137 -4.69 11.75 9.12
N SER A 138 -4.83 10.78 8.23
CA SER A 138 -4.23 10.77 6.90
C SER A 138 -5.32 10.75 5.85
N LEU A 139 -5.19 11.60 4.83
CA LEU A 139 -6.07 11.61 3.66
C LEU A 139 -5.22 11.37 2.42
N THR A 140 -5.68 10.51 1.52
CA THR A 140 -5.04 10.27 0.24
C THR A 140 -6.06 10.31 -0.90
N TRP A 141 -5.62 10.79 -2.04
CA TRP A 141 -6.34 10.73 -3.31
C TRP A 141 -5.41 10.16 -4.37
N SER A 142 -5.84 9.10 -5.02
CA SER A 142 -5.11 8.43 -6.08
C SER A 142 -5.93 8.42 -7.35
N THR A 143 -5.28 8.58 -8.51
CA THR A 143 -5.95 8.53 -9.82
C THR A 143 -5.03 7.87 -10.84
N MET A 144 -5.52 6.84 -11.51
CA MET A 144 -4.84 6.23 -12.65
C MET A 144 -4.95 7.13 -13.88
N PHE A 145 -3.81 7.52 -14.44
CA PHE A 145 -3.77 8.50 -15.54
C PHE A 145 -3.21 7.95 -16.84
N ALA A 146 -2.57 6.77 -16.83
CA ALA A 146 -1.97 6.15 -18.03
C ALA A 146 -1.98 4.61 -17.94
N GLY A 147 -1.65 3.95 -19.06
CA GLY A 147 -1.57 2.48 -19.14
C GLY A 147 -2.91 1.82 -19.40
N GLY A 148 -3.14 0.68 -18.75
CA GLY A 148 -4.24 -0.25 -18.97
C GLY A 148 -5.59 0.13 -18.35
N ASP A 149 -5.68 1.23 -17.60
CA ASP A 149 -6.92 1.71 -16.97
C ASP A 149 -7.93 2.21 -18.00
N LYS A 150 -8.63 1.26 -18.63
CA LYS A 150 -9.57 1.50 -19.73
C LYS A 150 -10.87 0.75 -19.55
N ASN A 151 -11.96 1.38 -19.95
CA ASN A 151 -13.26 0.74 -20.08
C ASN A 151 -13.20 -0.33 -21.19
N PRO A 152 -13.51 -1.60 -20.91
CA PRO A 152 -13.47 -2.66 -21.92
C PRO A 152 -14.55 -2.51 -23.01
N GLU A 153 -15.61 -1.72 -22.78
CA GLU A 153 -16.72 -1.54 -23.71
C GLU A 153 -16.40 -0.58 -24.85
N ASP A 154 -15.70 0.53 -24.56
CA ASP A 154 -15.43 1.61 -25.51
C ASP A 154 -13.94 1.94 -25.67
N GLY A 155 -13.09 1.44 -24.76
CA GLY A 155 -11.67 1.68 -24.75
C GLY A 155 -11.25 3.03 -24.15
N ASP A 156 -12.21 3.81 -23.68
CA ASP A 156 -11.95 5.09 -23.02
C ASP A 156 -11.27 4.89 -21.66
N ARG A 157 -10.47 5.86 -21.25
CA ARG A 157 -9.80 5.82 -19.96
C ARG A 157 -10.79 6.08 -18.83
N TYR A 158 -10.78 5.22 -17.82
CA TYR A 158 -11.60 5.39 -16.62
C TYR A 158 -11.14 6.55 -15.72
N TYR A 159 -9.83 6.84 -15.70
CA TYR A 159 -9.21 7.67 -14.66
C TYR A 159 -9.57 7.16 -13.25
N SER A 160 -9.52 5.84 -13.08
CA SER A 160 -9.91 5.18 -11.84
C SER A 160 -9.33 5.87 -10.63
N SER A 161 -10.23 6.42 -9.80
CA SER A 161 -9.83 7.21 -8.63
C SER A 161 -10.26 6.55 -7.33
N TYR A 162 -9.41 6.71 -6.31
CA TYR A 162 -9.64 6.18 -4.98
C TYR A 162 -9.27 7.22 -3.93
N PHE A 163 -10.18 7.48 -3.03
CA PHE A 163 -9.94 8.32 -1.86
C PHE A 163 -9.93 7.45 -0.61
N GLU A 164 -8.96 7.70 0.29
CA GLU A 164 -8.92 7.02 1.59
C GLU A 164 -8.69 8.03 2.71
N ALA A 165 -9.40 7.81 3.82
CA ALA A 165 -9.17 8.45 5.10
C ALA A 165 -8.80 7.38 6.13
N ALA A 166 -7.66 7.55 6.80
CA ALA A 166 -7.18 6.65 7.85
C ALA A 166 -6.83 7.45 9.11
N TYR A 167 -7.04 6.87 10.28
CA TYR A 167 -6.78 7.51 11.56
C TYR A 167 -5.98 6.59 12.48
N ASP A 168 -4.84 7.06 13.00
CA ASP A 168 -3.96 6.26 13.84
C ASP A 168 -4.26 6.44 15.33
N VAL A 169 -4.46 5.34 16.05
CA VAL A 169 -4.73 5.33 17.49
C VAL A 169 -3.83 4.32 18.20
N ASN A 170 -3.09 4.77 19.21
CA ASN A 170 -2.27 3.89 20.03
C ASN A 170 -2.93 3.67 21.40
N VAL A 171 -3.29 2.42 21.68
CA VAL A 171 -3.93 2.03 22.96
C VAL A 171 -3.23 0.79 23.52
N TRP A 172 -2.71 0.87 24.74
CA TRP A 172 -2.03 -0.23 25.45
C TRP A 172 -0.89 -0.90 24.66
N GLY A 173 -0.15 -0.11 23.88
CA GLY A 173 0.96 -0.60 23.07
C GLY A 173 0.53 -1.39 21.83
N ILE A 174 -0.73 -1.24 21.41
CA ILE A 174 -1.26 -1.71 20.14
C ILE A 174 -1.59 -0.47 19.30
N SER A 175 -1.13 -0.45 18.06
CA SER A 175 -1.52 0.56 17.07
C SER A 175 -2.76 0.08 16.34
N PHE A 176 -3.83 0.87 16.39
CA PHE A 176 -5.06 0.66 15.62
C PHE A 176 -5.15 1.71 14.52
N GLN A 177 -5.57 1.28 13.33
CA GLN A 177 -5.80 2.18 12.20
C GLN A 177 -7.14 1.84 11.55
N PRO A 178 -8.27 2.46 11.97
CA PRO A 178 -9.47 2.48 11.17
C PRO A 178 -9.25 3.27 9.88
N ALA A 179 -9.81 2.79 8.78
CA ALA A 179 -9.77 3.47 7.50
C ALA A 179 -11.05 3.25 6.70
N VAL A 180 -11.37 4.22 5.83
CA VAL A 180 -12.47 4.16 4.88
C VAL A 180 -11.97 4.57 3.51
N GLY A 181 -12.29 3.76 2.49
CA GLY A 181 -11.90 3.98 1.11
C GLY A 181 -13.10 4.00 0.17
N ILE A 182 -13.15 4.98 -0.72
CA ILE A 182 -14.24 5.16 -1.69
C ILE A 182 -13.71 5.40 -3.10
N SER A 183 -14.52 5.01 -4.08
CA SER A 183 -14.39 5.42 -5.49
C SER A 183 -15.46 6.44 -5.80
N PRO A 184 -15.11 7.65 -6.32
CA PRO A 184 -16.07 8.74 -6.48
C PRO A 184 -16.99 8.58 -7.68
N TYR A 185 -16.66 7.72 -8.65
CA TYR A 185 -17.38 7.51 -9.89
C TYR A 185 -17.01 6.15 -10.52
N LYS A 186 -17.68 5.78 -11.63
CA LYS A 186 -17.42 4.55 -12.40
C LYS A 186 -15.93 4.42 -12.73
N SER A 187 -15.36 3.28 -12.37
CA SER A 187 -13.92 3.02 -12.48
C SER A 187 -13.68 1.50 -12.52
N GLN A 188 -12.44 1.06 -12.50
CA GLN A 188 -12.12 -0.35 -12.28
C GLN A 188 -12.50 -0.85 -10.87
N TYR A 189 -12.82 0.04 -9.92
CA TYR A 189 -13.14 -0.29 -8.53
C TYR A 189 -14.64 -0.41 -8.26
N SER A 190 -15.48 0.24 -9.08
CA SER A 190 -16.94 0.29 -8.89
C SER A 190 -17.65 0.79 -10.14
N ASP A 191 -18.93 0.44 -10.30
CA ASP A 191 -19.76 0.88 -11.44
C ASP A 191 -20.31 2.31 -11.29
N GLY A 192 -19.99 2.98 -10.20
CA GLY A 192 -20.42 4.34 -9.88
C GLY A 192 -19.70 4.85 -8.65
N PHE A 193 -20.38 5.64 -7.79
CA PHE A 193 -19.86 5.92 -6.46
C PHE A 193 -19.86 4.62 -5.65
N GLY A 194 -18.69 4.20 -5.16
CA GLY A 194 -18.51 2.96 -4.41
C GLY A 194 -17.88 3.18 -3.04
N LEU A 195 -18.41 2.49 -2.02
CA LEU A 195 -17.74 2.31 -0.73
C LEU A 195 -16.90 1.04 -0.81
N ASN A 196 -15.62 1.18 -1.20
CA ASN A 196 -14.77 0.04 -1.52
C ASN A 196 -14.25 -0.68 -0.29
N SER A 197 -13.92 0.07 0.77
CA SER A 197 -13.39 -0.54 1.99
C SER A 197 -13.77 0.22 3.25
N ILE A 198 -14.09 -0.53 4.30
CA ILE A 198 -14.09 -0.08 5.69
C ILE A 198 -13.19 -1.06 6.42
N SER A 199 -12.08 -0.59 6.99
CA SER A 199 -11.11 -1.48 7.60
C SER A 199 -10.68 -1.05 8.99
N LEU A 200 -10.24 -2.02 9.78
CA LEU A 200 -9.55 -1.82 11.03
C LEU A 200 -8.32 -2.71 11.06
N LYS A 201 -7.15 -2.08 11.06
CA LYS A 201 -5.87 -2.76 11.25
C LYS A 201 -5.43 -2.59 12.70
N ALA A 202 -4.95 -3.68 13.31
CA ALA A 202 -4.30 -3.69 14.62
C ALA A 202 -2.88 -4.25 14.47
N SER A 203 -1.88 -3.50 14.93
CA SER A 203 -0.46 -3.87 14.82
C SER A 203 0.22 -3.84 16.18
N LYS A 204 1.15 -4.76 16.40
CA LYS A 204 1.94 -4.84 17.63
C LYS A 204 3.32 -5.41 17.36
N GLU A 205 4.33 -4.88 18.05
CA GLU A 205 5.64 -5.53 18.12
C GLU A 205 5.65 -6.59 19.24
N ILE A 206 5.93 -7.84 18.86
CA ILE A 206 6.12 -8.93 19.83
C ILE A 206 7.60 -9.06 20.11
N LYS A 207 8.03 -8.71 21.32
CA LYS A 207 9.41 -8.86 21.76
C LYS A 207 9.74 -10.33 21.91
N LEU A 208 10.59 -10.88 21.02
CA LEU A 208 11.04 -12.28 21.06
C LEU A 208 12.37 -12.43 21.80
N SER A 209 13.24 -11.40 21.78
CA SER A 209 14.48 -11.33 22.53
C SER A 209 14.82 -9.89 22.91
N GLU A 210 15.94 -9.66 23.61
CA GLU A 210 16.40 -8.29 23.92
C GLU A 210 16.78 -7.47 22.67
N SER A 211 17.19 -8.16 21.62
CA SER A 211 17.64 -7.55 20.36
C SER A 211 16.69 -7.70 19.19
N PHE A 212 15.59 -8.46 19.33
CA PHE A 212 14.68 -8.74 18.24
C PHE A 212 13.22 -8.67 18.67
N SER A 213 12.46 -7.83 17.96
CA SER A 213 11.01 -7.75 18.02
C SER A 213 10.42 -8.11 16.66
N LEU A 214 9.34 -8.86 16.67
CA LEU A 214 8.59 -9.27 15.48
C LEU A 214 7.33 -8.42 15.37
N PRO A 215 7.23 -7.51 14.38
CA PRO A 215 6.00 -6.80 14.09
C PRO A 215 4.97 -7.75 13.50
N VAL A 216 3.79 -7.79 14.10
CA VAL A 216 2.65 -8.56 13.62
C VAL A 216 1.45 -7.65 13.45
N PHE A 217 0.55 -8.00 12.55
CA PHE A 217 -0.70 -7.28 12.40
C PHE A 217 -1.86 -8.22 12.06
N THR A 218 -3.07 -7.72 12.33
CA THR A 218 -4.32 -8.27 11.81
C THR A 218 -5.15 -7.14 11.27
N GLN A 219 -5.94 -7.41 10.23
CA GLN A 219 -6.82 -6.42 9.63
C GLN A 219 -8.14 -7.06 9.25
N VAL A 220 -9.24 -6.44 9.65
CA VAL A 220 -10.58 -6.74 9.12
C VAL A 220 -10.89 -5.71 8.05
N ILE A 221 -11.37 -6.16 6.89
CA ILE A 221 -11.75 -5.31 5.76
C ILE A 221 -13.14 -5.71 5.31
N ALA A 222 -14.13 -4.85 5.53
CA ALA A 222 -15.40 -4.95 4.85
C ALA A 222 -15.28 -4.25 3.49
N ALA A 223 -15.69 -4.94 2.44
CA ALA A 223 -15.67 -4.48 1.05
C ALA A 223 -17.10 -4.44 0.49
N PRO A 224 -17.92 -3.41 0.82
CA PRO A 224 -19.33 -3.37 0.45
C PRO A 224 -19.57 -3.44 -1.06
N GLU A 225 -18.68 -2.81 -1.87
CA GLU A 225 -18.76 -2.83 -3.34
C GLU A 225 -18.62 -4.25 -3.91
N HIS A 226 -17.96 -5.14 -3.19
CA HIS A 226 -17.69 -6.53 -3.59
C HIS A 226 -18.49 -7.54 -2.74
N ASP A 227 -19.40 -7.06 -1.89
CA ASP A 227 -20.24 -7.88 -0.99
C ASP A 227 -19.43 -8.90 -0.18
N ASN A 228 -18.27 -8.45 0.37
CA ASN A 228 -17.31 -9.34 1.01
C ASN A 228 -16.72 -8.76 2.31
N VAL A 229 -16.19 -9.66 3.15
CA VAL A 229 -15.42 -9.31 4.36
C VAL A 229 -14.16 -10.18 4.41
N PHE A 230 -13.01 -9.55 4.61
CA PHE A 230 -11.72 -10.22 4.70
C PHE A 230 -11.14 -10.09 6.10
N LEU A 231 -10.45 -11.14 6.55
CA LEU A 231 -9.60 -11.13 7.72
C LEU A 231 -8.16 -11.46 7.28
N VAL A 232 -7.27 -10.51 7.46
CA VAL A 232 -5.87 -10.62 7.06
C VAL A 232 -4.99 -10.67 8.30
N PHE A 233 -4.02 -11.58 8.31
CA PHE A 233 -2.93 -11.63 9.29
C PHE A 233 -1.61 -11.41 8.57
N GLY A 234 -0.67 -10.75 9.21
CA GLY A 234 0.64 -10.54 8.63
C GLY A 234 1.75 -10.41 9.66
N ILE A 235 2.96 -10.63 9.14
CA ILE A 235 4.24 -10.45 9.84
C ILE A 235 5.08 -9.54 8.97
N SER A 236 5.66 -8.49 9.55
CA SER A 236 6.59 -7.58 8.86
C SER A 236 8.04 -7.85 9.29
N LEU A 237 8.98 -7.88 8.31
CA LEU A 237 10.39 -8.21 8.48
C LEU A 237 11.29 -7.05 8.06
#